data_f367eb57964158646980d06dfab8f906
#
_entry.id   f367eb57964158646980d06dfab8f906
#
_cell.length_a   1.000
_cell.length_b   1.000
_cell.length_c   1.000
_cell.angle_alpha   90.00
_cell.angle_beta   90.00
_cell.angle_gamma   90.00
#
_symmetry.space_group_name_H-M   'P 1'
#
loop_
_entity.id
_entity.type
_entity.pdbx_description
1 polymer ?
#
loop_
_entity_poly.entity_id
_entity_poly.type
_entity_poly.pdbx_seq_one_letter_code
_entity_poly.pdbx_strand_id
1 'polypeptide(L)'
;ILNYWASINTQIRMKAKIFKTSIKFSNEHFQGRTKEKNALAISSNQSQIIGSFDEVAKNFHATLKSMTTETVRPDFWGGYSFIPYYFEFWQGHKNRLNKRRVFEQQDKEWAERLLQP
;
A
#
# COMPACT_ATOMS: atom_id res chain seq x y z
N ILE A 1 3.62 7.46 6.06
CA ILE A 1 4.20 6.93 4.81
C ILE A 1 5.51 7.64 4.55
N LEU A 2 6.54 6.90 4.13
CA LEU A 2 7.86 7.41 3.81
C LEU A 2 8.31 6.79 2.49
N ASN A 3 8.81 7.62 1.58
CA ASN A 3 9.43 7.19 0.33
C ASN A 3 10.71 7.98 0.08
N TYR A 4 11.76 7.32 -0.46
CA TYR A 4 13.03 7.96 -0.81
C TYR A 4 13.37 7.69 -2.27
N TRP A 5 13.60 8.77 -3.03
CA TRP A 5 13.97 8.72 -4.44
C TRP A 5 15.44 9.06 -4.57
N ALA A 6 16.26 8.02 -4.65
CA ALA A 6 17.71 8.15 -4.70
C ALA A 6 18.21 8.97 -5.89
N SER A 7 17.57 8.83 -7.06
CA SER A 7 17.97 9.53 -8.29
C SER A 7 17.96 11.06 -8.19
N ILE A 8 17.08 11.60 -7.33
CA ILE A 8 16.94 13.04 -7.10
C ILE A 8 17.27 13.43 -5.65
N ASN A 9 17.81 12.47 -4.87
CA ASN A 9 18.16 12.66 -3.46
C ASN A 9 17.04 13.31 -2.64
N THR A 10 15.80 12.84 -2.84
CA THR A 10 14.62 13.42 -2.23
C THR A 10 13.84 12.39 -1.42
N GLN A 11 13.50 12.72 -0.19
CA GLN A 11 12.61 11.96 0.67
C GLN A 11 11.24 12.65 0.74
N ILE A 12 10.18 11.88 0.61
CA ILE A 12 8.81 12.34 0.80
C ILE A 12 8.25 11.67 2.04
N ARG A 13 7.79 12.47 2.99
CA ARG A 13 7.08 12.02 4.18
C ARG A 13 5.63 12.47 4.10
N MET A 14 4.71 11.59 4.48
CA MET A 14 3.28 11.86 4.43
C MET A 14 2.63 11.41 5.73
N LYS A 15 1.75 12.25 6.30
CA LYS A 15 0.79 11.86 7.32
C LYS A 15 -0.59 11.81 6.69
N ALA A 16 -1.38 10.80 7.04
CA ALA A 16 -2.70 10.59 6.45
C ALA A 16 -3.67 9.95 7.44
N LYS A 17 -4.95 10.19 7.24
CA LYS A 17 -6.02 9.39 7.86
C LYS A 17 -6.20 8.13 7.02
N ILE A 18 -6.33 6.97 7.67
CA ILE A 18 -6.42 5.67 7.01
C ILE A 18 -7.81 5.09 7.25
N PHE A 19 -8.41 4.56 6.18
CA PHE A 19 -9.71 3.90 6.19
C PHE A 19 -9.63 2.60 5.41
N LYS A 20 -10.44 1.61 5.78
CA LYS A 20 -10.66 0.47 4.89
C LYS A 20 -11.36 0.92 3.61
N THR A 21 -10.98 0.37 2.47
CA THR A 21 -11.73 0.58 1.22
C THR A 21 -13.15 0.05 1.35
N SER A 22 -14.08 0.59 0.56
CA SER A 22 -15.45 0.07 0.55
C SER A 22 -15.49 -1.40 0.08
N ILE A 23 -16.50 -2.13 0.52
CA ILE A 23 -16.73 -3.52 0.09
C ILE A 23 -16.85 -3.57 -1.44
N LYS A 24 -17.61 -2.64 -2.03
CA LYS A 24 -17.79 -2.54 -3.48
C LYS A 24 -16.45 -2.40 -4.19
N PHE A 25 -15.61 -1.42 -3.81
CA PHE A 25 -14.29 -1.22 -4.40
C PHE A 25 -13.40 -2.46 -4.26
N SER A 26 -13.40 -3.07 -3.07
CA SER A 26 -12.58 -4.27 -2.81
C SER A 26 -13.04 -5.46 -3.68
N ASN A 27 -14.35 -5.65 -3.88
CA ASN A 27 -14.90 -6.69 -4.73
C ASN A 27 -14.54 -6.45 -6.21
N GLU A 28 -14.75 -5.23 -6.72
CA GLU A 28 -14.40 -4.85 -8.11
C GLU A 28 -12.90 -5.04 -8.37
N HIS A 29 -12.06 -4.61 -7.42
CA HIS A 29 -10.61 -4.80 -7.55
C HIS A 29 -10.22 -6.28 -7.53
N PHE A 30 -10.84 -7.10 -6.68
CA PHE A 30 -10.59 -8.55 -6.64
C PHE A 30 -10.98 -9.22 -7.96
N GLN A 31 -12.15 -8.88 -8.50
CA GLN A 31 -12.63 -9.42 -9.78
C GLN A 31 -11.75 -9.01 -10.98
N GLY A 32 -11.18 -7.81 -10.95
CA GLY A 32 -10.27 -7.34 -12.01
C GLY A 32 -8.86 -7.95 -11.97
N ARG A 33 -8.53 -8.76 -10.94
CA ARG A 33 -7.23 -9.44 -10.84
C ARG A 33 -7.25 -10.77 -11.61
N THR A 34 -6.05 -11.25 -11.96
CA THR A 34 -5.93 -12.59 -12.56
C THR A 34 -6.30 -13.68 -11.54
N LYS A 35 -6.77 -14.81 -12.07
CA LYS A 35 -7.17 -15.98 -11.26
C LYS A 35 -6.03 -16.45 -10.34
N GLU A 36 -4.79 -16.45 -10.84
CA GLU A 36 -3.60 -16.84 -10.08
C GLU A 36 -3.33 -15.94 -8.89
N LYS A 37 -3.43 -14.60 -9.08
CA LYS A 37 -3.26 -13.64 -7.98
C LYS A 37 -4.33 -13.81 -6.91
N ASN A 38 -5.54 -14.16 -7.32
CA ASN A 38 -6.64 -14.41 -6.40
C ASN A 38 -6.48 -15.76 -5.68
N ALA A 39 -6.03 -16.81 -6.40
CA ALA A 39 -5.73 -18.10 -5.79
C ALA A 39 -4.69 -17.96 -4.67
N LEU A 40 -3.62 -17.21 -4.90
CA LEU A 40 -2.61 -16.96 -3.86
C LEU A 40 -3.19 -16.16 -2.68
N ALA A 41 -4.02 -15.15 -2.95
CA ALA A 41 -4.65 -14.35 -1.90
C ALA A 41 -5.61 -15.19 -1.02
N ILE A 42 -6.28 -16.19 -1.58
CA ILE A 42 -7.18 -17.09 -0.87
C ILE A 42 -6.41 -18.14 -0.06
N SER A 43 -5.37 -18.73 -0.65
CA SER A 43 -4.64 -19.87 -0.09
C SER A 43 -3.55 -19.50 0.92
N SER A 44 -3.15 -18.21 0.98
CA SER A 44 -2.03 -17.76 1.80
C SER A 44 -2.49 -17.07 3.08
N ASN A 45 -2.00 -17.56 4.22
CA ASN A 45 -2.06 -16.84 5.49
C ASN A 45 -0.82 -15.95 5.60
N GLN A 46 -0.88 -14.76 5.01
CA GLN A 46 0.26 -13.85 4.90
C GLN A 46 0.99 -13.67 6.24
N SER A 47 2.32 -13.78 6.20
CA SER A 47 3.24 -13.61 7.35
C SER A 47 3.14 -14.72 8.42
N GLN A 48 2.37 -15.78 8.24
CA GLN A 48 2.40 -16.93 9.11
C GLN A 48 3.63 -17.81 8.82
N ILE A 49 4.13 -18.46 9.88
CA ILE A 49 5.23 -19.44 9.76
C ILE A 49 4.67 -20.70 9.06
N ILE A 50 5.44 -21.22 8.12
CA ILE A 50 5.12 -22.45 7.39
C ILE A 50 6.31 -23.42 7.44
N GLY A 51 6.04 -24.71 7.20
CA GLY A 51 7.05 -25.77 7.22
C GLY A 51 7.97 -25.76 6.00
N SER A 52 7.45 -25.39 4.82
CA SER A 52 8.21 -25.37 3.57
C SER A 52 7.57 -24.49 2.49
N PHE A 53 8.35 -24.06 1.48
CA PHE A 53 7.80 -23.39 0.30
C PHE A 53 6.93 -24.29 -0.56
N ASP A 54 7.14 -25.62 -0.54
CA ASP A 54 6.31 -26.59 -1.28
C ASP A 54 4.88 -26.60 -0.75
N GLU A 55 4.67 -26.32 0.53
CA GLU A 55 3.34 -26.18 1.12
C GLU A 55 2.59 -24.99 0.50
N VAL A 56 3.25 -23.85 0.27
CA VAL A 56 2.64 -22.70 -0.41
C VAL A 56 2.22 -23.08 -1.82
N ALA A 57 3.13 -23.73 -2.57
CA ALA A 57 2.86 -24.15 -3.95
C ALA A 57 1.68 -25.15 -4.01
N LYS A 58 1.65 -26.13 -3.12
CA LYS A 58 0.56 -27.11 -3.00
C LYS A 58 -0.79 -26.44 -2.75
N ASN A 59 -0.85 -25.55 -1.75
CA ASN A 59 -2.07 -24.83 -1.39
C ASN A 59 -2.55 -23.91 -2.52
N PHE A 60 -1.62 -23.21 -3.17
CA PHE A 60 -1.90 -22.39 -4.34
C PHE A 60 -2.51 -23.19 -5.49
N HIS A 61 -1.88 -24.31 -5.89
CA HIS A 61 -2.39 -25.12 -7.00
C HIS A 61 -3.74 -25.76 -6.68
N ALA A 62 -3.95 -26.21 -5.44
CA ALA A 62 -5.24 -26.77 -5.00
C ALA A 62 -6.34 -25.70 -5.10
N THR A 63 -6.08 -24.49 -4.60
CA THR A 63 -7.01 -23.36 -4.68
C THR A 63 -7.27 -22.97 -6.11
N LEU A 64 -6.23 -22.81 -6.95
CA LEU A 64 -6.37 -22.44 -8.35
C LEU A 64 -7.27 -23.42 -9.12
N LYS A 65 -7.15 -24.72 -8.83
CA LYS A 65 -7.96 -25.77 -9.44
C LYS A 65 -9.43 -25.69 -9.02
N SER A 66 -9.71 -25.35 -7.76
CA SER A 66 -11.07 -25.27 -7.22
C SER A 66 -11.80 -23.97 -7.54
N MET A 67 -11.10 -22.90 -7.97
CA MET A 67 -11.71 -21.61 -8.29
C MET A 67 -12.54 -21.66 -9.57
N THR A 68 -13.74 -21.07 -9.47
CA THR A 68 -14.69 -20.85 -10.58
C THR A 68 -14.87 -19.36 -10.87
N THR A 69 -15.70 -19.02 -11.85
CA THR A 69 -16.12 -17.63 -12.14
C THR A 69 -16.94 -17.01 -11.01
N GLU A 70 -17.53 -17.84 -10.14
CA GLU A 70 -18.32 -17.43 -8.98
C GLU A 70 -17.49 -17.26 -7.71
N THR A 71 -16.17 -17.47 -7.78
CA THR A 71 -15.30 -17.31 -6.62
C THR A 71 -15.32 -15.88 -6.11
N VAL A 72 -15.81 -15.70 -4.89
CA VAL A 72 -15.92 -14.39 -4.24
C VAL A 72 -14.65 -14.03 -3.47
N ARG A 73 -14.47 -12.76 -3.26
CA ARG A 73 -13.39 -12.22 -2.44
C ARG A 73 -13.53 -12.67 -0.98
N PRO A 74 -12.47 -13.19 -0.32
CA PRO A 74 -12.50 -13.45 1.11
C PRO A 74 -12.70 -12.17 1.92
N ASP A 75 -13.42 -12.23 3.04
CA ASP A 75 -13.71 -11.05 3.87
C ASP A 75 -12.44 -10.41 4.47
N PHE A 76 -11.43 -11.21 4.75
CA PHE A 76 -10.14 -10.73 5.27
C PHE A 76 -9.31 -9.98 4.21
N TRP A 77 -9.59 -10.17 2.91
CA TRP A 77 -8.86 -9.53 1.83
C TRP A 77 -9.52 -8.20 1.44
N GLY A 78 -8.74 -7.16 1.33
CA GLY A 78 -9.22 -5.83 0.93
C GLY A 78 -8.07 -4.85 0.87
N GLY A 79 -8.40 -3.56 0.84
CA GLY A 79 -7.44 -2.49 0.78
C GLY A 79 -7.68 -1.42 1.83
N TYR A 80 -6.75 -0.46 1.84
CA TYR A 80 -6.85 0.75 2.62
C TYR A 80 -6.76 1.96 1.70
N SER A 81 -7.60 2.95 1.96
CA SER A 81 -7.47 4.29 1.42
C SER A 81 -6.90 5.22 2.48
N PHE A 82 -6.12 6.19 2.05
CA PHE A 82 -5.62 7.21 2.97
C PHE A 82 -5.80 8.59 2.37
N ILE A 83 -6.19 9.53 3.24
CA ILE A 83 -6.36 10.94 2.89
C ILE A 83 -5.21 11.70 3.55
N PRO A 84 -4.24 12.17 2.77
CA PRO A 84 -3.13 12.94 3.29
C PRO A 84 -3.61 14.29 3.83
N TYR A 85 -3.00 14.71 4.94
CA TYR A 85 -3.16 16.05 5.49
C TYR A 85 -1.82 16.75 5.75
N TYR A 86 -0.69 16.07 5.45
CA TYR A 86 0.66 16.58 5.62
C TYR A 86 1.60 15.91 4.62
N PHE A 87 2.39 16.71 3.93
CA PHE A 87 3.53 16.28 3.14
C PHE A 87 4.78 17.05 3.57
N GLU A 88 5.91 16.37 3.63
CA GLU A 88 7.22 16.97 3.74
C GLU A 88 8.10 16.45 2.61
N PHE A 89 8.63 17.36 1.82
CA PHE A 89 9.64 17.09 0.80
C PHE A 89 10.99 17.51 1.38
N TRP A 90 11.82 16.53 1.63
CA TRP A 90 13.19 16.74 2.09
C TRP A 90 14.14 16.44 0.93
N GLN A 91 14.97 17.42 0.55
CA GLN A 91 15.99 17.28 -0.48
C GLN A 91 17.37 17.37 0.16
N GLY A 92 18.18 16.30 0.00
CA GLY A 92 19.52 16.22 0.53
C GLY A 92 20.50 17.18 -0.16
N HIS A 93 21.45 17.68 0.65
CA HIS A 93 22.54 18.53 0.17
C HIS A 93 23.88 18.05 0.74
N LYS A 94 24.97 18.09 -0.07
CA LYS A 94 26.31 17.57 0.33
C LYS A 94 26.84 18.16 1.64
N ASN A 95 26.55 19.42 1.93
CA ASN A 95 26.97 20.12 3.14
C ASN A 95 25.87 20.16 4.21
N ARG A 96 24.89 19.25 4.16
CA ARG A 96 23.78 19.19 5.09
C ARG A 96 22.80 20.39 5.07
N LEU A 97 22.92 21.30 4.09
CA LEU A 97 21.95 22.39 3.86
C LEU A 97 20.69 21.85 3.19
N ASN A 98 20.06 20.89 3.85
CA ASN A 98 18.92 20.17 3.29
C ASN A 98 17.71 21.07 3.16
N LYS A 99 17.07 21.06 1.99
CA LYS A 99 15.84 21.81 1.79
C LYS A 99 14.68 20.99 2.33
N ARG A 100 13.85 21.61 3.13
CA ARG A 100 12.65 20.98 3.70
C ARG A 100 11.44 21.86 3.43
N ARG A 101 10.54 21.37 2.58
CA ARG A 101 9.28 22.02 2.22
C ARG A 101 8.12 21.18 2.77
N VAL A 102 7.27 21.80 3.53
CA VAL A 102 6.11 21.17 4.16
C VAL A 102 4.83 21.76 3.58
N PHE A 103 3.88 20.90 3.28
CA PHE A 103 2.50 21.25 2.99
C PHE A 103 1.62 20.60 4.04
N GLU A 104 0.83 21.39 4.72
CA GLU A 104 -0.08 20.94 5.77
C GLU A 104 -1.47 21.47 5.52
N GLN A 105 -2.48 20.60 5.63
CA GLN A 105 -3.86 21.01 5.43
C GLN A 105 -4.37 21.77 6.64
N GLN A 106 -4.88 22.99 6.41
CA GLN A 106 -5.52 23.87 7.38
C GLN A 106 -6.86 24.31 6.80
N ASP A 107 -7.96 24.06 7.49
CA ASP A 107 -9.32 24.48 7.07
C ASP A 107 -9.65 24.19 5.60
N LYS A 108 -9.24 23.00 5.10
CA LYS A 108 -9.39 22.50 3.72
C LYS A 108 -8.46 23.12 2.68
N GLU A 109 -7.59 24.04 3.05
CA GLU A 109 -6.55 24.59 2.19
C GLU A 109 -5.17 24.03 2.55
N TRP A 110 -4.24 24.06 1.60
CA TRP A 110 -2.87 23.63 1.83
C TRP A 110 -1.97 24.84 2.11
N ALA A 111 -1.42 24.89 3.33
CA ALA A 111 -0.43 25.88 3.71
C ALA A 111 0.99 25.34 3.45
N GLU A 112 1.81 26.14 2.77
CA GLU A 112 3.23 25.83 2.55
C GLU A 112 4.09 26.45 3.64
N ARG A 113 5.10 25.70 4.11
CA ARG A 113 6.12 26.16 5.06
C ARG A 113 7.48 25.60 4.71
N LEU A 114 8.52 26.37 5.00
CA LEU A 114 9.90 25.93 4.93
C LEU A 114 10.42 25.61 6.32
N LEU A 115 11.12 24.50 6.46
CA LEU A 115 11.76 24.12 7.71
C LEU A 115 13.27 24.23 7.61
N GLN A 116 13.91 24.53 8.75
CA GLN A 116 15.38 24.45 8.83
C GLN A 116 15.84 22.97 8.67
N PRO A 117 17.08 22.75 8.21
CA PRO A 117 17.67 21.43 8.06
C PRO A 117 17.66 20.62 9.35
#